data_13744f9433cc88f3bb34e0e2dc53dd12
#
_entry.id   13744f9433cc88f3bb34e0e2dc53dd12
#
_cell.length_a   1.000
_cell.length_b   1.000
_cell.length_c   1.000
_cell.angle_alpha   90.00
_cell.angle_beta   90.00
_cell.angle_gamma   90.00
#
_symmetry.space_group_name_H-M   'P 1'
#
loop_
_entity.id
_entity.type
_entity.pdbx_description
1 polymer ?
#
loop_
_entity_poly.entity_id
_entity_poly.type
_entity_poly.pdbx_seq_one_letter_code
_entity_poly.pdbx_strand_id
1 'polypeptide(L)'
;MSVNVQSINHMRFNSDDYEKYRDELVQKVRETLAHNAIRFVLGITGDGGDDHLREAEAAVDGFVEGVRGQGYAILTGGTEGGIPQLGVEVAQKYGVPTIGVFPRQGNKYALFDDLDLAVETTQPDIGDGNFGTETPSFVNLLDGAAVIGGSYGTLVEASTILKVNTKRISDKEKGKDTPEPIFLAPIIGTGGAADHIYEVARVFARGAEQCLPEVDEPVMTGADAARFLRRKLETQP
;
A
#
# COMPACT_ATOMS: atom_id res chain seq x y z
N MET A 1 -21.23 -1.71 7.82
CA MET A 1 -20.93 -2.31 9.16
C MET A 1 -19.45 -2.09 9.42
N SER A 2 -19.10 -1.15 10.27
CA SER A 2 -17.71 -0.92 10.67
C SER A 2 -17.23 -2.11 11.51
N VAL A 3 -16.23 -2.82 11.01
CA VAL A 3 -15.57 -3.88 11.78
C VAL A 3 -14.62 -3.20 12.76
N ASN A 4 -15.05 -3.02 13.99
CA ASN A 4 -14.22 -2.50 15.07
C ASN A 4 -13.18 -3.59 15.43
N VAL A 5 -12.00 -3.50 14.83
CA VAL A 5 -10.86 -4.33 15.25
C VAL A 5 -10.40 -3.75 16.59
N GLN A 6 -10.80 -4.38 17.66
CA GLN A 6 -10.31 -4.03 19.01
C GLN A 6 -8.78 -3.92 18.97
N SER A 7 -8.28 -2.79 19.42
CA SER A 7 -6.85 -2.55 19.62
C SER A 7 -6.21 -3.79 20.27
N ILE A 8 -5.20 -4.36 19.59
CA ILE A 8 -4.40 -5.43 20.17
C ILE A 8 -3.56 -4.76 21.26
N ASN A 9 -4.08 -4.78 22.49
CA ASN A 9 -3.50 -4.11 23.64
C ASN A 9 -2.17 -4.75 24.04
N HIS A 10 -1.12 -3.94 24.00
CA HIS A 10 0.08 -4.00 24.84
C HIS A 10 0.71 -5.38 25.10
N MET A 11 1.09 -6.09 24.03
CA MET A 11 2.16 -7.08 24.21
C MET A 11 3.51 -6.38 24.03
N ARG A 12 4.41 -6.49 25.00
CA ARG A 12 5.82 -6.12 24.84
C ARG A 12 6.53 -7.27 24.14
N PHE A 13 7.01 -7.01 22.94
CA PHE A 13 7.82 -7.96 22.17
C PHE A 13 9.29 -7.59 22.32
N ASN A 14 10.15 -8.59 22.40
CA ASN A 14 11.58 -8.41 22.15
C ASN A 14 11.84 -8.42 20.63
N SER A 15 13.08 -8.20 20.21
CA SER A 15 13.43 -8.11 18.78
C SER A 15 13.08 -9.37 17.97
N ASP A 16 13.05 -10.54 18.60
CA ASP A 16 12.75 -11.82 17.95
C ASP A 16 11.23 -11.98 17.73
N ASP A 17 10.42 -11.29 18.54
CA ASP A 17 8.96 -11.35 18.44
C ASP A 17 8.40 -10.39 17.38
N TYR A 18 9.18 -9.42 16.90
CA TYR A 18 8.67 -8.40 15.97
C TYR A 18 8.23 -8.97 14.61
N GLU A 19 9.04 -9.83 13.99
CA GLU A 19 8.66 -10.47 12.72
C GLU A 19 7.43 -11.34 12.90
N LYS A 20 7.39 -12.10 13.97
CA LYS A 20 6.24 -12.94 14.33
C LYS A 20 4.98 -12.10 14.54
N TYR A 21 5.06 -11.00 15.27
CA TYR A 21 3.94 -10.10 15.49
C TYR A 21 3.41 -9.50 14.18
N ARG A 22 4.31 -9.03 13.31
CA ARG A 22 3.94 -8.50 12.00
C ARG A 22 3.22 -9.55 11.16
N ASP A 23 3.75 -10.76 11.11
CA ASP A 23 3.19 -11.84 10.31
C ASP A 23 1.82 -12.28 10.85
N GLU A 24 1.65 -12.37 12.16
CA GLU A 24 0.36 -12.63 12.80
C GLU A 24 -0.66 -11.51 12.52
N LEU A 25 -0.24 -10.24 12.55
CA LEU A 25 -1.09 -9.10 12.21
C LEU A 25 -1.55 -9.16 10.74
N VAL A 26 -0.59 -9.36 9.82
CA VAL A 26 -0.87 -9.49 8.38
C VAL A 26 -1.84 -10.65 8.12
N GLN A 27 -1.60 -11.81 8.72
CA GLN A 27 -2.46 -12.97 8.58
C GLN A 27 -3.88 -12.67 9.06
N LYS A 28 -4.03 -12.08 10.24
CA LYS A 28 -5.35 -11.74 10.80
C LYS A 28 -6.11 -10.73 9.93
N VAL A 29 -5.42 -9.72 9.40
CA VAL A 29 -6.02 -8.78 8.45
C VAL A 29 -6.47 -9.52 7.20
N ARG A 30 -5.63 -10.36 6.61
CA ARG A 30 -5.97 -11.15 5.40
C ARG A 30 -7.16 -12.09 5.63
N GLU A 31 -7.25 -12.75 6.77
CA GLU A 31 -8.39 -13.59 7.15
C GLU A 31 -9.68 -12.76 7.21
N THR A 32 -9.61 -11.57 7.83
CA THR A 32 -10.77 -10.65 7.91
C THR A 32 -11.23 -10.20 6.51
N LEU A 33 -10.29 -9.87 5.62
CA LEU A 33 -10.58 -9.47 4.26
C LEU A 33 -11.22 -10.61 3.45
N ALA A 34 -10.69 -11.82 3.58
CA ALA A 34 -11.24 -13.01 2.90
C ALA A 34 -12.68 -13.31 3.32
N HIS A 35 -13.03 -13.17 4.61
CA HIS A 35 -14.40 -13.29 5.09
C HIS A 35 -15.36 -12.26 4.48
N ASN A 36 -14.84 -11.12 4.03
CA ASN A 36 -15.61 -10.07 3.36
C ASN A 36 -15.51 -10.13 1.82
N ALA A 37 -15.09 -11.27 1.26
CA ALA A 37 -14.92 -11.51 -0.17
C ALA A 37 -13.92 -10.54 -0.85
N ILE A 38 -13.00 -9.95 -0.10
CA ILE A 38 -11.90 -9.13 -0.61
C ILE A 38 -10.75 -10.07 -0.97
N ARG A 39 -10.35 -10.05 -2.21
CA ARG A 39 -9.30 -10.91 -2.78
C ARG A 39 -7.95 -10.22 -2.84
N PHE A 40 -7.95 -8.92 -3.12
CA PHE A 40 -6.75 -8.13 -3.37
C PHE A 40 -6.76 -6.84 -2.59
N VAL A 41 -5.60 -6.45 -2.09
CA VAL A 41 -5.36 -5.18 -1.41
C VAL A 41 -4.48 -4.31 -2.30
N LEU A 42 -5.01 -3.15 -2.70
CA LEU A 42 -4.31 -2.19 -3.53
C LEU A 42 -3.96 -0.95 -2.73
N GLY A 43 -2.66 -0.64 -2.66
CA GLY A 43 -2.17 0.55 -2.00
C GLY A 43 -2.36 1.82 -2.85
N ILE A 44 -2.66 2.91 -2.19
CA ILE A 44 -2.40 4.25 -2.70
C ILE A 44 -1.34 4.85 -1.80
N THR A 45 -0.13 5.04 -2.35
CA THR A 45 0.97 5.69 -1.65
C THR A 45 1.23 7.07 -2.24
N GLY A 46 1.31 8.07 -1.37
CA GLY A 46 1.47 9.46 -1.73
C GLY A 46 1.70 10.33 -0.50
N ASP A 47 1.89 11.64 -0.71
CA ASP A 47 2.19 12.57 0.38
C ASP A 47 0.95 12.90 1.22
N GLY A 48 1.18 13.08 2.53
CA GLY A 48 0.19 13.62 3.46
C GLY A 48 0.05 15.15 3.41
N GLY A 49 0.91 15.85 2.64
CA GLY A 49 0.82 17.28 2.41
C GLY A 49 -0.13 17.65 1.26
N ASP A 50 -0.42 18.95 1.13
CA ASP A 50 -1.31 19.48 0.10
C ASP A 50 -0.61 19.76 -1.24
N ASP A 51 0.72 19.58 -1.28
CA ASP A 51 1.49 19.75 -2.50
C ASP A 51 1.07 18.70 -3.54
N HIS A 52 0.71 19.16 -4.74
CA HIS A 52 0.25 18.30 -5.85
C HIS A 52 -1.12 17.60 -5.69
N LEU A 53 -1.92 17.96 -4.70
CA LEU A 53 -3.26 17.37 -4.52
C LEU A 53 -4.13 17.47 -5.76
N ARG A 54 -4.08 18.60 -6.47
CA ARG A 54 -4.90 18.84 -7.65
C ARG A 54 -4.59 17.87 -8.80
N GLU A 55 -3.32 17.59 -9.02
CA GLU A 55 -2.84 16.62 -10.00
C GLU A 55 -3.16 15.18 -9.57
N ALA A 56 -3.15 14.96 -8.27
CA ALA A 56 -3.43 13.66 -7.66
C ALA A 56 -4.92 13.31 -7.68
N GLU A 57 -5.85 14.29 -7.57
CA GLU A 57 -7.29 14.03 -7.50
C GLU A 57 -7.79 13.17 -8.67
N ALA A 58 -7.47 13.55 -9.90
CA ALA A 58 -7.87 12.79 -11.09
C ALA A 58 -7.21 11.41 -11.14
N ALA A 59 -5.97 11.28 -10.65
CA ALA A 59 -5.27 10.03 -10.60
C ALA A 59 -5.89 9.07 -9.57
N VAL A 60 -6.19 9.55 -8.36
CA VAL A 60 -6.85 8.76 -7.32
C VAL A 60 -8.26 8.37 -7.75
N ASP A 61 -9.06 9.32 -8.27
CA ASP A 61 -10.43 9.06 -8.72
C ASP A 61 -10.47 7.98 -9.80
N GLY A 62 -9.67 8.13 -10.86
CA GLY A 62 -9.61 7.15 -11.95
C GLY A 62 -9.07 5.78 -11.51
N PHE A 63 -8.15 5.75 -10.54
CA PHE A 63 -7.62 4.50 -9.99
C PHE A 63 -8.70 3.73 -9.22
N VAL A 64 -9.35 4.37 -8.27
CA VAL A 64 -10.37 3.74 -7.43
C VAL A 64 -11.61 3.35 -8.25
N GLU A 65 -12.06 4.22 -9.18
CA GLU A 65 -13.14 3.86 -10.10
C GLU A 65 -12.80 2.61 -10.92
N GLY A 66 -11.56 2.49 -11.37
CA GLY A 66 -11.12 1.37 -12.20
C GLY A 66 -11.09 0.02 -11.47
N VAL A 67 -11.10 -0.01 -10.14
CA VAL A 67 -11.08 -1.25 -9.33
C VAL A 67 -12.38 -1.50 -8.57
N ARG A 68 -13.36 -0.62 -8.65
CA ARG A 68 -14.64 -0.77 -7.96
C ARG A 68 -15.35 -2.09 -8.28
N GLY A 69 -16.03 -2.66 -7.29
CA GLY A 69 -16.94 -3.80 -7.46
C GLY A 69 -16.29 -5.14 -7.79
N GLN A 70 -14.97 -5.32 -7.54
CA GLN A 70 -14.21 -6.48 -8.02
C GLN A 70 -13.45 -7.27 -6.93
N GLY A 71 -13.85 -7.15 -5.68
CA GLY A 71 -13.18 -7.83 -4.57
C GLY A 71 -11.82 -7.21 -4.23
N TYR A 72 -11.67 -5.91 -4.47
CA TYR A 72 -10.53 -5.11 -4.08
C TYR A 72 -10.83 -4.30 -2.83
N ALA A 73 -9.79 -4.03 -2.03
CA ALA A 73 -9.78 -3.00 -0.99
C ALA A 73 -8.68 -1.99 -1.27
N ILE A 74 -8.91 -0.74 -0.91
CA ILE A 74 -7.91 0.33 -0.97
C ILE A 74 -7.22 0.43 0.38
N LEU A 75 -5.89 0.42 0.38
CA LEU A 75 -5.05 0.60 1.55
C LEU A 75 -4.28 1.91 1.42
N THR A 76 -4.35 2.74 2.46
CA THR A 76 -3.61 4.00 2.56
C THR A 76 -2.98 4.13 3.96
N GLY A 77 -2.29 5.25 4.22
CA GLY A 77 -1.88 5.63 5.56
C GLY A 77 -3.04 5.86 6.53
N GLY A 78 -4.28 5.98 6.04
CA GLY A 78 -5.49 6.10 6.86
C GLY A 78 -5.53 7.32 7.78
N THR A 79 -4.80 8.38 7.46
CA THR A 79 -4.68 9.60 8.26
C THR A 79 -5.20 10.82 7.50
N GLU A 80 -5.58 11.85 8.25
CA GLU A 80 -5.96 13.15 7.71
C GLU A 80 -4.83 13.77 6.87
N GLY A 81 -5.23 14.51 5.84
CA GLY A 81 -4.34 15.27 4.95
C GLY A 81 -3.89 14.49 3.72
N GLY A 82 -3.68 15.23 2.63
CA GLY A 82 -3.07 14.79 1.40
C GLY A 82 -3.70 13.58 0.72
N ILE A 83 -2.88 12.82 0.04
CA ILE A 83 -3.27 11.64 -0.74
C ILE A 83 -3.85 10.49 0.11
N PRO A 84 -3.38 10.21 1.34
CA PRO A 84 -4.01 9.21 2.19
C PRO A 84 -5.49 9.48 2.47
N GLN A 85 -5.86 10.70 2.85
CA GLN A 85 -7.24 11.11 3.06
C GLN A 85 -8.04 11.06 1.76
N LEU A 86 -7.52 11.65 0.69
CA LEU A 86 -8.16 11.63 -0.62
C LEU A 86 -8.47 10.20 -1.09
N GLY A 87 -7.55 9.26 -0.87
CA GLY A 87 -7.74 7.85 -1.19
C GLY A 87 -8.92 7.23 -0.45
N VAL A 88 -9.10 7.55 0.84
CA VAL A 88 -10.24 7.10 1.66
C VAL A 88 -11.55 7.72 1.14
N GLU A 89 -11.60 9.04 0.95
CA GLU A 89 -12.80 9.75 0.48
C GLU A 89 -13.28 9.23 -0.88
N VAL A 90 -12.35 9.03 -1.82
CA VAL A 90 -12.70 8.52 -3.14
C VAL A 90 -13.11 7.04 -3.08
N ALA A 91 -12.48 6.23 -2.24
CA ALA A 91 -12.89 4.84 -2.05
C ALA A 91 -14.31 4.74 -1.50
N GLN A 92 -14.66 5.57 -0.52
CA GLN A 92 -16.03 5.68 -0.01
C GLN A 92 -17.04 6.10 -1.09
N LYS A 93 -16.68 7.11 -1.90
CA LYS A 93 -17.51 7.57 -3.04
C LYS A 93 -17.90 6.42 -3.98
N TYR A 94 -17.00 5.48 -4.21
CA TYR A 94 -17.23 4.34 -5.10
C TYR A 94 -17.64 3.05 -4.38
N GLY A 95 -17.77 3.07 -3.05
CA GLY A 95 -18.14 1.90 -2.25
C GLY A 95 -17.06 0.82 -2.25
N VAL A 96 -15.80 1.21 -2.38
CA VAL A 96 -14.64 0.31 -2.28
C VAL A 96 -14.16 0.27 -0.84
N PRO A 97 -14.03 -0.92 -0.22
CA PRO A 97 -13.56 -1.04 1.15
C PRO A 97 -12.19 -0.38 1.39
N THR A 98 -12.04 0.24 2.57
CA THR A 98 -10.87 1.03 2.95
C THR A 98 -10.10 0.42 4.11
N ILE A 99 -8.77 0.43 4.01
CA ILE A 99 -7.86 -0.01 5.05
C ILE A 99 -6.88 1.12 5.35
N GLY A 100 -6.79 1.54 6.61
CA GLY A 100 -5.76 2.48 7.06
C GLY A 100 -4.69 1.75 7.84
N VAL A 101 -3.40 1.97 7.49
CA VAL A 101 -2.26 1.44 8.25
C VAL A 101 -1.41 2.61 8.72
N PHE A 102 -1.32 2.80 10.02
CA PHE A 102 -0.62 3.94 10.60
C PHE A 102 0.11 3.54 11.90
N PRO A 103 1.19 4.27 12.24
CA PRO A 103 1.88 4.06 13.50
C PRO A 103 1.07 4.62 14.67
N ARG A 104 1.40 4.21 15.87
CA ARG A 104 0.76 4.72 17.09
C ARG A 104 0.70 6.25 17.16
N GLN A 105 1.74 6.95 16.69
CA GLN A 105 1.74 8.41 16.64
C GLN A 105 0.71 8.98 15.65
N GLY A 106 0.41 8.22 14.58
CA GLY A 106 -0.60 8.58 13.59
C GLY A 106 -2.04 8.48 14.10
N ASN A 107 -2.26 7.79 15.23
CA ASN A 107 -3.58 7.52 15.79
C ASN A 107 -4.43 8.80 16.00
N LYS A 108 -3.79 9.91 16.39
CA LYS A 108 -4.48 11.20 16.58
C LYS A 108 -4.96 11.87 15.27
N TYR A 109 -4.50 11.39 14.13
CA TYR A 109 -4.87 11.86 12.79
C TYR A 109 -5.65 10.79 12.01
N ALA A 110 -5.88 9.62 12.60
CA ALA A 110 -6.50 8.50 11.91
C ALA A 110 -7.98 8.78 11.61
N LEU A 111 -8.39 8.44 10.41
CA LEU A 111 -9.76 8.60 9.89
C LEU A 111 -10.65 7.43 10.35
N PHE A 112 -10.71 7.16 11.66
CA PHE A 112 -11.37 5.99 12.22
C PHE A 112 -12.83 5.80 11.78
N ASP A 113 -13.59 6.89 11.65
CA ASP A 113 -15.00 6.84 11.26
C ASP A 113 -15.19 6.57 9.76
N ASP A 114 -14.12 6.76 8.97
CA ASP A 114 -14.11 6.65 7.51
C ASP A 114 -13.44 5.37 7.02
N LEU A 115 -12.77 4.62 7.90
CA LEU A 115 -12.07 3.38 7.55
C LEU A 115 -12.93 2.15 7.89
N ASP A 116 -13.06 1.22 6.91
CA ASP A 116 -13.65 -0.08 7.19
C ASP A 116 -12.73 -0.94 8.07
N LEU A 117 -11.41 -0.77 7.95
CA LEU A 117 -10.41 -1.45 8.76
C LEU A 117 -9.27 -0.50 9.11
N ALA A 118 -9.10 -0.23 10.40
CA ALA A 118 -7.99 0.54 10.94
C ALA A 118 -6.94 -0.41 11.55
N VAL A 119 -5.69 -0.28 11.10
CA VAL A 119 -4.55 -1.09 11.55
C VAL A 119 -3.51 -0.18 12.19
N GLU A 120 -3.52 -0.10 13.51
CA GLU A 120 -2.46 0.58 14.25
C GLU A 120 -1.26 -0.36 14.40
N THR A 121 -0.08 0.09 13.98
CA THR A 121 1.16 -0.65 14.17
C THR A 121 1.88 -0.14 15.40
N THR A 122 2.15 -1.03 16.34
CA THR A 122 2.98 -0.74 17.50
C THR A 122 4.32 -1.45 17.32
N GLN A 123 5.40 -0.69 17.22
CA GLN A 123 6.73 -1.26 17.34
C GLN A 123 7.24 -1.10 18.77
N PRO A 124 7.67 -2.18 19.42
CA PRO A 124 8.52 -2.04 20.59
C PRO A 124 9.90 -1.55 20.13
N ASP A 125 10.43 -0.53 20.78
CA ASP A 125 11.84 -0.12 20.78
C ASP A 125 12.45 0.63 19.58
N ILE A 126 11.69 0.98 18.54
CA ILE A 126 12.20 1.93 17.54
C ILE A 126 11.50 3.26 17.68
N GLY A 127 11.94 4.04 18.68
CA GLY A 127 11.37 5.37 18.95
C GLY A 127 9.88 5.34 19.30
N ASP A 128 9.28 6.48 19.46
CA ASP A 128 7.92 6.67 19.98
C ASP A 128 6.79 6.36 18.97
N GLY A 129 6.94 5.35 18.11
CA GLY A 129 5.93 4.99 17.10
C GLY A 129 5.82 6.03 15.99
N ASN A 130 6.96 6.56 15.56
CA ASN A 130 7.08 7.58 14.53
C ASN A 130 6.64 7.07 13.16
N PHE A 131 6.20 7.99 12.29
CA PHE A 131 5.89 7.71 10.90
C PHE A 131 7.06 7.00 10.18
N GLY A 132 6.72 5.98 9.37
CA GLY A 132 7.67 5.11 8.71
C GLY A 132 7.85 3.74 9.39
N THR A 133 7.45 3.61 10.66
CA THR A 133 7.50 2.31 11.37
C THR A 133 6.38 1.35 10.92
N GLU A 134 5.32 1.86 10.36
CA GLU A 134 4.21 1.11 9.75
C GLU A 134 4.57 0.49 8.39
N THR A 135 5.58 1.03 7.70
CA THR A 135 5.93 0.61 6.32
C THR A 135 6.06 -0.90 6.13
N PRO A 136 6.70 -1.68 7.02
CA PRO A 136 6.75 -3.13 6.85
C PRO A 136 5.38 -3.80 6.88
N SER A 137 4.46 -3.36 7.74
CA SER A 137 3.09 -3.89 7.81
C SER A 137 2.28 -3.45 6.60
N PHE A 138 2.37 -2.18 6.22
CA PHE A 138 1.78 -1.61 5.02
C PHE A 138 2.15 -2.44 3.79
N VAL A 139 3.45 -2.63 3.52
CA VAL A 139 3.96 -3.35 2.36
C VAL A 139 3.55 -4.82 2.35
N ASN A 140 3.56 -5.51 3.49
CA ASN A 140 3.19 -6.92 3.55
C ASN A 140 1.69 -7.19 3.37
N LEU A 141 0.85 -6.17 3.50
CA LEU A 141 -0.58 -6.25 3.21
C LEU A 141 -0.91 -6.03 1.72
N LEU A 142 0.02 -5.55 0.90
CA LEU A 142 -0.22 -5.22 -0.50
C LEU A 142 -0.13 -6.42 -1.44
N ASP A 143 -0.97 -6.41 -2.46
CA ASP A 143 -0.83 -7.20 -3.69
C ASP A 143 -0.36 -6.31 -4.84
N GLY A 144 -0.70 -5.02 -4.80
CA GLY A 144 -0.23 -4.00 -5.72
C GLY A 144 -0.39 -2.60 -5.14
N ALA A 145 0.25 -1.59 -5.74
CA ALA A 145 0.09 -0.21 -5.33
C ALA A 145 0.21 0.78 -6.49
N ALA A 146 -0.61 1.83 -6.46
CA ALA A 146 -0.40 3.03 -7.25
C ALA A 146 0.48 4.00 -6.45
N VAL A 147 1.49 4.58 -7.09
CA VAL A 147 2.31 5.65 -6.53
C VAL A 147 1.89 6.95 -7.17
N ILE A 148 1.47 7.90 -6.35
CA ILE A 148 0.88 9.17 -6.80
C ILE A 148 1.61 10.32 -6.11
N GLY A 149 2.32 11.14 -6.88
CA GLY A 149 3.11 12.23 -6.31
C GLY A 149 4.11 11.74 -5.27
N GLY A 150 4.08 12.37 -4.12
CA GLY A 150 4.72 11.87 -2.92
C GLY A 150 6.11 12.41 -2.61
N SER A 151 6.46 12.33 -1.34
CA SER A 151 7.74 12.77 -0.77
C SER A 151 8.59 11.59 -0.29
N TYR A 152 9.41 11.81 0.73
CA TYR A 152 10.29 10.76 1.28
C TYR A 152 9.54 9.52 1.79
N GLY A 153 8.40 9.68 2.44
CA GLY A 153 7.59 8.56 2.94
C GLY A 153 7.17 7.64 1.80
N THR A 154 6.64 8.22 0.74
CA THR A 154 6.24 7.53 -0.48
C THR A 154 7.43 6.81 -1.14
N LEU A 155 8.59 7.48 -1.20
CA LEU A 155 9.81 6.87 -1.74
C LEU A 155 10.27 5.68 -0.90
N VAL A 156 10.17 5.77 0.44
CA VAL A 156 10.51 4.67 1.36
C VAL A 156 9.58 3.48 1.14
N GLU A 157 8.27 3.70 1.06
CA GLU A 157 7.28 2.64 0.79
C GLU A 157 7.55 1.96 -0.55
N ALA A 158 7.66 2.72 -1.64
CA ALA A 158 7.93 2.19 -2.97
C ALA A 158 9.28 1.45 -3.05
N SER A 159 10.33 1.99 -2.44
CA SER A 159 11.65 1.34 -2.38
C SER A 159 11.62 0.06 -1.55
N THR A 160 10.80 0.02 -0.49
CA THR A 160 10.61 -1.18 0.32
C THR A 160 9.89 -2.26 -0.49
N ILE A 161 8.85 -1.91 -1.26
CA ILE A 161 8.19 -2.82 -2.20
C ILE A 161 9.20 -3.41 -3.19
N LEU A 162 10.01 -2.57 -3.83
CA LEU A 162 11.02 -3.03 -4.79
C LEU A 162 12.04 -3.97 -4.14
N LYS A 163 12.50 -3.66 -2.93
CA LYS A 163 13.42 -4.51 -2.17
C LYS A 163 12.80 -5.87 -1.82
N VAL A 164 11.55 -5.88 -1.36
CA VAL A 164 10.81 -7.11 -1.07
C VAL A 164 10.65 -7.95 -2.33
N ASN A 165 10.29 -7.33 -3.46
CA ASN A 165 10.14 -8.00 -4.74
C ASN A 165 11.45 -8.64 -5.21
N THR A 166 12.58 -7.93 -5.13
CA THR A 166 13.90 -8.50 -5.48
C THR A 166 14.16 -9.80 -4.73
N LYS A 167 13.81 -9.85 -3.43
CA LYS A 167 13.95 -11.06 -2.63
C LYS A 167 12.96 -12.15 -3.06
N ARG A 168 11.68 -11.84 -3.21
CA ARG A 168 10.62 -12.79 -3.60
C ARG A 168 10.95 -13.44 -4.95
N ILE A 169 11.35 -12.65 -5.94
CA ILE A 169 11.73 -13.12 -7.27
C ILE A 169 12.92 -14.08 -7.18
N SER A 170 14.00 -13.66 -6.50
CA SER A 170 15.18 -14.52 -6.31
C SER A 170 14.88 -15.81 -5.55
N ASP A 171 13.98 -15.78 -4.59
CA ASP A 171 13.58 -16.97 -3.84
C ASP A 171 12.72 -17.93 -4.70
N LYS A 172 11.82 -17.39 -5.55
CA LYS A 172 11.06 -18.17 -6.55
C LYS A 172 11.98 -18.85 -7.58
N GLU A 173 12.97 -18.13 -8.10
CA GLU A 173 13.97 -18.71 -9.03
C GLU A 173 14.73 -19.89 -8.42
N LYS A 174 14.87 -19.91 -7.10
CA LYS A 174 15.48 -21.01 -6.33
C LYS A 174 14.48 -22.12 -5.93
N GLY A 175 13.24 -22.02 -6.41
CA GLY A 175 12.16 -22.98 -6.12
C GLY A 175 11.63 -22.92 -4.69
N LYS A 176 11.81 -21.80 -3.99
CA LYS A 176 11.24 -21.63 -2.66
C LYS A 176 9.78 -21.21 -2.74
N ASP A 177 8.99 -21.71 -1.80
CA ASP A 177 7.64 -21.18 -1.57
C ASP A 177 7.74 -19.78 -0.97
N THR A 178 7.23 -18.80 -1.70
CA THR A 178 7.29 -17.38 -1.34
C THR A 178 6.08 -16.64 -1.90
N PRO A 179 5.57 -15.61 -1.21
CA PRO A 179 4.46 -14.81 -1.71
C PRO A 179 4.74 -14.23 -3.11
N GLU A 180 3.68 -13.96 -3.85
CA GLU A 180 3.79 -13.29 -5.15
C GLU A 180 4.41 -11.90 -5.00
N PRO A 181 5.14 -11.41 -6.02
CA PRO A 181 5.62 -10.04 -6.04
C PRO A 181 4.46 -9.03 -6.00
N ILE A 182 4.71 -7.89 -5.36
CA ILE A 182 3.78 -6.77 -5.27
C ILE A 182 3.95 -5.91 -6.53
N PHE A 183 2.89 -5.73 -7.33
CA PHE A 183 2.96 -4.88 -8.51
C PHE A 183 2.90 -3.41 -8.14
N LEU A 184 3.70 -2.59 -8.80
CA LEU A 184 3.81 -1.16 -8.51
C LEU A 184 3.53 -0.35 -9.77
N ALA A 185 2.58 0.56 -9.69
CA ALA A 185 2.14 1.41 -10.80
C ALA A 185 2.40 2.89 -10.47
N PRO A 186 3.61 3.42 -10.74
CA PRO A 186 3.86 4.86 -10.60
C PRO A 186 3.12 5.62 -11.69
N ILE A 187 2.30 6.60 -11.28
CA ILE A 187 1.55 7.46 -12.21
C ILE A 187 2.41 8.67 -12.54
N ILE A 188 3.02 8.62 -13.71
CA ILE A 188 3.97 9.64 -14.18
C ILE A 188 3.24 10.98 -14.43
N GLY A 189 3.90 12.07 -14.08
CA GLY A 189 3.35 13.43 -14.18
C GLY A 189 2.56 13.86 -12.96
N THR A 190 2.43 13.02 -11.93
CA THR A 190 1.85 13.44 -10.65
C THR A 190 2.89 14.08 -9.70
N GLY A 191 4.15 14.13 -10.14
CA GLY A 191 5.25 14.77 -9.42
C GLY A 191 5.90 13.87 -8.35
N GLY A 192 6.87 14.44 -7.64
CA GLY A 192 7.50 13.83 -6.47
C GLY A 192 8.10 12.43 -6.70
N ALA A 193 7.91 11.53 -5.75
CA ALA A 193 8.48 10.18 -5.80
C ALA A 193 7.99 9.37 -7.00
N ALA A 194 6.72 9.54 -7.42
CA ALA A 194 6.13 8.77 -8.52
C ALA A 194 6.96 8.89 -9.82
N ASP A 195 7.43 10.10 -10.15
CA ASP A 195 8.18 10.37 -11.38
C ASP A 195 9.58 9.74 -11.39
N HIS A 196 10.08 9.29 -10.23
CA HIS A 196 11.44 8.76 -10.07
C HIS A 196 11.51 7.24 -9.85
N ILE A 197 10.38 6.56 -9.62
CA ILE A 197 10.38 5.13 -9.26
C ILE A 197 11.01 4.25 -10.34
N TYR A 198 10.81 4.54 -11.62
CA TYR A 198 11.44 3.78 -12.71
C TYR A 198 12.96 3.87 -12.66
N GLU A 199 13.51 5.05 -12.36
CA GLU A 199 14.95 5.24 -12.23
C GLU A 199 15.49 4.48 -11.01
N VAL A 200 14.81 4.58 -9.88
CA VAL A 200 15.16 3.85 -8.65
C VAL A 200 15.17 2.33 -8.91
N ALA A 201 14.15 1.81 -9.56
CA ALA A 201 14.07 0.39 -9.89
C ALA A 201 15.23 -0.06 -10.79
N ARG A 202 15.48 0.68 -11.88
CA ARG A 202 16.55 0.39 -12.83
C ARG A 202 17.94 0.37 -12.19
N VAL A 203 18.20 1.26 -11.24
CA VAL A 203 19.53 1.41 -10.62
C VAL A 203 19.72 0.43 -9.46
N PHE A 204 18.69 0.20 -8.64
CA PHE A 204 18.84 -0.45 -7.34
C PHE A 204 18.09 -1.78 -7.18
N ALA A 205 17.14 -2.09 -8.05
CA ALA A 205 16.21 -3.20 -7.84
C ALA A 205 16.20 -4.20 -9.01
N ARG A 206 17.35 -4.79 -9.31
CA ARG A 206 17.50 -5.77 -10.40
C ARG A 206 16.48 -6.90 -10.30
N GLY A 207 15.75 -7.10 -11.40
CA GLY A 207 14.68 -8.10 -11.51
C GLY A 207 13.32 -7.65 -10.98
N ALA A 208 13.26 -6.62 -10.14
CA ALA A 208 11.99 -6.08 -9.67
C ALA A 208 11.32 -5.15 -10.70
N GLU A 209 12.03 -4.75 -11.74
CA GLU A 209 11.49 -3.95 -12.86
C GLU A 209 10.29 -4.64 -13.53
N GLN A 210 10.28 -5.98 -13.56
CA GLN A 210 9.14 -6.76 -14.09
C GLN A 210 7.83 -6.57 -13.31
N CYS A 211 7.90 -5.99 -12.11
CA CYS A 211 6.74 -5.66 -11.28
C CYS A 211 6.19 -4.25 -11.57
N LEU A 212 6.84 -3.49 -12.46
CA LEU A 212 6.42 -2.19 -12.95
C LEU A 212 5.79 -2.31 -14.34
N PRO A 213 5.02 -1.30 -14.80
CA PRO A 213 4.69 -1.14 -16.20
C PRO A 213 5.96 -1.03 -17.06
N GLU A 214 5.88 -1.37 -18.33
CA GLU A 214 7.00 -1.21 -19.25
C GLU A 214 7.35 0.28 -19.42
N VAL A 215 8.63 0.58 -19.54
CA VAL A 215 9.12 1.96 -19.63
C VAL A 215 8.57 2.66 -20.89
N ASP A 216 8.37 1.90 -21.96
CA ASP A 216 7.82 2.42 -23.22
C ASP A 216 6.28 2.61 -23.18
N GLU A 217 5.61 2.04 -22.18
CA GLU A 217 4.17 2.19 -21.91
C GLU A 217 3.94 2.64 -20.47
N PRO A 218 4.41 3.83 -20.06
CA PRO A 218 4.28 4.29 -18.69
C PRO A 218 2.81 4.56 -18.34
N VAL A 219 2.48 4.36 -17.09
CA VAL A 219 1.16 4.69 -16.56
C VAL A 219 1.07 6.20 -16.38
N MET A 220 0.10 6.83 -17.05
CA MET A 220 -0.10 8.28 -17.03
C MET A 220 -1.38 8.69 -16.30
N THR A 221 -2.29 7.76 -16.06
CA THR A 221 -3.57 8.01 -15.40
C THR A 221 -3.89 6.96 -14.35
N GLY A 222 -4.78 7.31 -13.41
CA GLY A 222 -5.26 6.33 -12.42
C GLY A 222 -5.97 5.14 -13.06
N ALA A 223 -6.72 5.36 -14.13
CA ALA A 223 -7.39 4.28 -14.89
C ALA A 223 -6.38 3.32 -15.53
N ASP A 224 -5.23 3.83 -16.02
CA ASP A 224 -4.17 2.97 -16.56
C ASP A 224 -3.49 2.16 -15.46
N ALA A 225 -3.26 2.78 -14.28
CA ALA A 225 -2.73 2.09 -13.10
C ALA A 225 -3.66 0.93 -12.66
N ALA A 226 -4.96 1.20 -12.57
CA ALA A 226 -5.96 0.20 -12.24
C ALA A 226 -5.96 -0.95 -13.26
N ARG A 227 -5.92 -0.63 -14.55
CA ARG A 227 -5.89 -1.63 -15.64
C ARG A 227 -4.62 -2.49 -15.58
N PHE A 228 -3.46 -1.88 -15.35
CA PHE A 228 -2.21 -2.59 -15.19
C PHE A 228 -2.25 -3.56 -14.01
N LEU A 229 -2.62 -3.08 -12.82
CA LEU A 229 -2.64 -3.90 -11.61
C LEU A 229 -3.67 -5.04 -11.73
N ARG A 230 -4.86 -4.76 -12.22
CA ARG A 230 -5.88 -5.81 -12.46
C ARG A 230 -5.37 -6.89 -13.39
N ARG A 231 -4.82 -6.52 -14.55
CA ARG A 231 -4.25 -7.48 -15.50
C ARG A 231 -3.21 -8.38 -14.83
N LYS A 232 -2.33 -7.81 -14.02
CA LYS A 232 -1.28 -8.57 -13.33
C LYS A 232 -1.84 -9.50 -12.25
N LEU A 233 -2.81 -9.04 -11.47
CA LEU A 233 -3.38 -9.81 -10.34
C LEU A 233 -4.39 -10.87 -10.78
N GLU A 234 -5.23 -10.57 -11.77
CA GLU A 234 -6.25 -11.50 -12.26
C GLU A 234 -5.66 -12.63 -13.12
N THR A 235 -4.43 -12.51 -13.61
CA THR A 235 -3.71 -13.53 -14.38
C THR A 235 -2.82 -14.43 -13.51
N GLN A 236 -2.71 -14.16 -12.22
CA GLN A 236 -2.01 -15.06 -11.29
C GLN A 236 -2.84 -16.33 -11.08
N PRO A 237 -2.19 -17.52 -11.07
CA PRO A 237 -2.86 -18.80 -10.93
C PRO A 237 -3.59 -18.99 -9.61
#